data_ef38689afc319858878ec7d76f992a96
#
_entry.id   ef38689afc319858878ec7d76f992a96
#
_cell.length_a   1.000
_cell.length_b   1.000
_cell.length_c   1.000
_cell.angle_alpha   90.00
_cell.angle_beta   90.00
_cell.angle_gamma   90.00
#
_symmetry.space_group_name_H-M   'P 1'
#
loop_
_entity.id
_entity.type
_entity.pdbx_description
1 polymer ?
#
loop_
_entity_poly.entity_id
_entity_poly.type
_entity_poly.pdbx_seq_one_letter_code
_entity_poly.pdbx_strand_id
1 'polypeptide(L)'
;MNNRIVKSGSRLCFHLIAAICAFSVMSVFSSCDKDEDEDVQALKSGSLEFVIDNASLYEELGITDQIDTVLIENLMVLTDSVLVYDKSGNLVCKTGAQSAGIETVTLRADSLSAGEYTVLMWQSILTIPDNQKPWILSGEEKLSTVNISTLYSSMDLSGALGIAQSVVKLNGGVTRMNLTPKAVGSIVNFRLDGFTDGFEDDEKAMCLFNDSKSMKGMYLDPSLSDSDRWIVDDRNYSGHEGVIGAINLGRSWFPSFVLDHGNDMTLSLWSVDSAYDTIGCYTVYNHVELNPGDNKVFYMDLGRRGYTPPFFGTADSLDKWLEARNRDSIVLDPYLDWGCDFDDVDQYMNGHQWVFSDVDSLYPAVGFWGYEYLTASKFKQEYLFETKDGKNLRQIYAAYMGDDLSIDVFNDLLVKQGYIYNGIFNNALYPVTDIYFSADGKDEVQTYVQKDGTIIIFYQPTDPDDFQYIVEPK
;
A
#
# COMPACT_ATOMS: atom_id res chain seq x y z
N MET A 1 -23.38 32.65 28.16
CA MET A 1 -23.13 33.95 27.48
C MET A 1 -22.16 33.71 26.34
N ASN A 2 -22.71 33.85 25.16
CA ASN A 2 -22.13 34.07 23.83
C ASN A 2 -20.90 33.30 23.34
N ASN A 3 -21.21 32.19 22.69
CA ASN A 3 -20.44 31.65 21.58
C ASN A 3 -20.63 32.58 20.35
N ARG A 4 -19.54 33.11 19.81
CA ARG A 4 -19.46 33.59 18.43
C ARG A 4 -18.37 32.81 17.71
N ILE A 5 -18.78 31.84 16.92
CA ILE A 5 -17.98 31.11 15.95
C ILE A 5 -17.63 32.07 14.81
N VAL A 6 -16.34 32.25 14.59
CA VAL A 6 -15.80 32.95 13.44
C VAL A 6 -15.94 32.04 12.21
N LYS A 7 -16.95 32.26 11.39
CA LYS A 7 -17.04 31.76 10.01
C LYS A 7 -16.55 32.87 9.08
N SER A 8 -15.27 32.90 8.79
CA SER A 8 -14.76 33.85 7.79
C SER A 8 -13.33 33.45 7.33
N GLY A 9 -13.17 32.29 6.77
CA GLY A 9 -11.88 31.86 6.19
C GLY A 9 -11.98 31.12 4.85
N SER A 10 -13.14 30.53 4.57
CA SER A 10 -13.25 29.59 3.43
C SER A 10 -13.67 30.23 2.08
N ARG A 11 -14.07 31.50 2.04
CA ARG A 11 -14.50 32.13 0.78
C ARG A 11 -13.38 32.85 0.03
N LEU A 12 -12.25 33.15 0.65
CA LEU A 12 -11.15 33.82 -0.01
C LEU A 12 -10.23 32.84 -0.76
N CYS A 13 -10.08 31.61 -0.27
CA CYS A 13 -9.34 30.55 -0.97
C CYS A 13 -10.01 30.11 -2.27
N PHE A 14 -11.35 29.98 -2.29
CA PHE A 14 -12.08 29.54 -3.49
C PHE A 14 -11.98 30.50 -4.68
N HIS A 15 -11.81 31.80 -4.44
CA HIS A 15 -11.68 32.75 -5.54
C HIS A 15 -10.26 32.88 -6.08
N LEU A 16 -9.25 32.50 -5.31
CA LEU A 16 -7.85 32.47 -5.77
C LEU A 16 -7.58 31.25 -6.64
N ILE A 17 -8.16 30.10 -6.29
CA ILE A 17 -8.04 28.85 -7.04
C ILE A 17 -8.77 28.92 -8.39
N ALA A 18 -9.98 29.53 -8.43
CA ALA A 18 -10.71 29.71 -9.67
C ALA A 18 -10.01 30.69 -10.64
N ALA A 19 -9.18 31.60 -10.14
CA ALA A 19 -8.41 32.54 -10.98
C ALA A 19 -7.14 31.89 -11.56
N ILE A 20 -6.59 30.85 -10.91
CA ILE A 20 -5.43 30.09 -11.40
C ILE A 20 -5.83 29.07 -12.47
N CYS A 21 -7.01 28.43 -12.33
CA CYS A 21 -7.53 27.51 -13.35
C CYS A 21 -7.96 28.19 -14.66
N ALA A 22 -8.19 29.52 -14.69
CA ALA A 22 -8.55 30.24 -15.90
C ALA A 22 -7.34 30.67 -16.76
N PHE A 23 -6.11 30.49 -16.28
CA PHE A 23 -4.91 30.69 -17.06
C PHE A 23 -4.28 29.36 -17.46
N SER A 24 -5.01 28.56 -18.23
CA SER A 24 -4.40 27.54 -19.10
C SER A 24 -3.60 28.25 -20.19
N VAL A 25 -2.45 28.79 -19.82
CA VAL A 25 -1.54 29.32 -20.83
C VAL A 25 -0.91 28.11 -21.53
N MET A 26 -1.45 27.76 -22.69
CA MET A 26 -0.75 26.94 -23.66
C MET A 26 0.53 27.67 -24.05
N SER A 27 1.61 27.43 -23.32
CA SER A 27 2.94 27.84 -23.82
C SER A 27 3.40 26.77 -24.81
N VAL A 28 3.01 26.92 -26.04
CA VAL A 28 3.56 26.14 -27.15
C VAL A 28 4.97 26.71 -27.43
N PHE A 29 5.98 26.01 -26.97
CA PHE A 29 7.34 26.30 -27.37
C PHE A 29 7.62 25.58 -28.69
N SER A 30 7.46 26.28 -29.78
CA SER A 30 7.92 25.82 -31.09
C SER A 30 9.24 26.54 -31.39
N SER A 31 10.34 25.80 -31.40
CA SER A 31 11.61 26.28 -31.91
C SER A 31 11.89 25.53 -33.20
N CYS A 32 11.62 26.21 -34.31
CA CYS A 32 12.13 25.79 -35.62
C CYS A 32 13.05 26.91 -36.11
N ASP A 33 14.36 26.67 -36.08
CA ASP A 33 15.32 27.54 -36.80
C ASP A 33 15.24 27.25 -38.30
N LYS A 34 15.10 28.34 -39.07
CA LYS A 34 15.21 28.32 -40.53
C LYS A 34 16.63 28.73 -40.93
N ASP A 35 17.32 27.84 -41.60
CA ASP A 35 18.35 28.26 -42.55
C ASP A 35 17.81 28.12 -43.97
N GLU A 36 17.78 29.27 -44.67
CA GLU A 36 17.46 29.37 -46.08
C GLU A 36 18.74 29.09 -46.88
N ASP A 37 18.75 28.03 -47.71
CA ASP A 37 19.53 28.01 -48.96
C ASP A 37 18.98 27.00 -49.99
N GLU A 38 18.83 27.51 -51.12
CA GLU A 38 18.46 27.22 -52.47
C GLU A 38 18.38 25.78 -53.01
N ASP A 39 17.34 25.58 -53.87
CA ASP A 39 17.19 24.62 -54.97
C ASP A 39 17.42 23.11 -54.73
N VAL A 40 16.51 22.51 -54.00
CA VAL A 40 16.14 21.11 -54.22
C VAL A 40 14.61 21.02 -54.23
N GLN A 41 14.03 20.28 -55.20
CA GLN A 41 12.60 19.99 -55.35
C GLN A 41 11.83 20.18 -54.06
N ALA A 42 10.89 21.12 -54.03
CA ALA A 42 10.11 21.45 -52.84
C ALA A 42 9.60 20.18 -52.17
N LEU A 43 10.38 19.65 -51.23
CA LEU A 43 9.97 18.56 -50.34
C LEU A 43 8.71 19.05 -49.66
N LYS A 44 7.58 18.40 -49.93
CA LYS A 44 6.30 18.76 -49.34
C LYS A 44 6.47 18.81 -47.84
N SER A 45 6.46 19.97 -47.23
CA SER A 45 6.45 20.12 -45.79
C SER A 45 5.12 19.61 -45.25
N GLY A 46 5.14 19.01 -44.08
CA GLY A 46 3.96 18.47 -43.40
C GLY A 46 4.01 18.74 -41.91
N SER A 47 3.04 18.20 -41.22
CA SER A 47 2.92 18.31 -39.78
C SER A 47 2.55 16.96 -39.18
N LEU A 48 3.04 16.68 -37.99
CA LEU A 48 2.56 15.58 -37.13
C LEU A 48 1.62 16.14 -36.06
N GLU A 49 0.45 15.55 -35.92
CA GLU A 49 -0.50 15.88 -34.88
C GLU A 49 -0.59 14.70 -33.92
N PHE A 50 -0.26 14.92 -32.67
CA PHE A 50 -0.24 13.92 -31.61
C PHE A 50 -1.50 14.07 -30.75
N VAL A 51 -2.28 13.01 -30.63
CA VAL A 51 -3.43 12.92 -29.75
C VAL A 51 -3.04 12.04 -28.58
N ILE A 52 -2.96 12.62 -27.40
CA ILE A 52 -2.50 11.99 -26.17
C ILE A 52 -3.71 11.75 -25.28
N ASP A 53 -3.92 10.49 -24.91
CA ASP A 53 -4.95 10.08 -23.95
C ASP A 53 -4.40 10.17 -22.53
N ASN A 54 -4.79 11.21 -21.81
CA ASN A 54 -4.33 11.47 -20.47
C ASN A 54 -4.92 10.53 -19.42
N ALA A 55 -6.04 9.86 -19.70
CA ALA A 55 -6.61 8.86 -18.79
C ALA A 55 -5.79 7.59 -18.74
N SER A 56 -5.11 7.24 -19.84
CA SER A 56 -4.48 5.92 -20.00
C SER A 56 -3.42 5.58 -18.95
N LEU A 57 -2.61 6.56 -18.52
CA LEU A 57 -1.60 6.33 -17.49
C LEU A 57 -2.23 6.09 -16.09
N TYR A 58 -3.29 6.82 -15.77
CA TYR A 58 -4.03 6.64 -14.52
C TYR A 58 -4.72 5.27 -14.47
N GLU A 59 -5.35 4.88 -15.58
CA GLU A 59 -6.03 3.59 -15.71
C GLU A 59 -5.03 2.43 -15.60
N GLU A 60 -3.89 2.51 -16.29
CA GLU A 60 -2.87 1.47 -16.26
C GLU A 60 -2.27 1.27 -14.87
N LEU A 61 -2.05 2.37 -14.13
CA LEU A 61 -1.55 2.32 -12.76
C LEU A 61 -2.64 2.03 -11.72
N GLY A 62 -3.92 1.91 -12.12
CA GLY A 62 -5.03 1.67 -11.21
C GLY A 62 -5.19 2.79 -10.16
N ILE A 63 -4.88 4.03 -10.54
CA ILE A 63 -4.93 5.17 -9.61
C ILE A 63 -6.36 5.71 -9.47
N THR A 64 -7.21 5.50 -10.47
CA THR A 64 -8.57 6.07 -10.55
C THR A 64 -9.47 5.70 -9.38
N ASP A 65 -9.31 4.49 -8.82
CA ASP A 65 -10.18 3.98 -7.75
C ASP A 65 -9.61 4.21 -6.34
N GLN A 66 -8.32 4.56 -6.23
CA GLN A 66 -7.61 4.65 -4.95
C GLN A 66 -7.39 6.08 -4.46
N ILE A 67 -7.48 7.05 -5.35
CA ILE A 67 -7.30 8.46 -5.02
C ILE A 67 -8.68 9.09 -5.04
N ASP A 68 -9.07 9.69 -3.92
CA ASP A 68 -10.27 10.52 -3.86
C ASP A 68 -10.25 11.46 -5.08
N THR A 69 -11.26 11.35 -5.93
CA THR A 69 -11.41 12.13 -7.19
C THR A 69 -11.16 13.62 -6.96
N VAL A 70 -11.45 14.13 -5.77
CA VAL A 70 -11.18 15.52 -5.37
C VAL A 70 -9.68 15.83 -5.35
N LEU A 71 -8.82 14.87 -5.01
CA LEU A 71 -7.36 15.05 -5.03
C LEU A 71 -6.81 15.02 -6.45
N ILE A 72 -7.33 14.15 -7.32
CA ILE A 72 -6.90 14.06 -8.72
C ILE A 72 -7.26 15.35 -9.47
N GLU A 73 -8.50 15.82 -9.35
CA GLU A 73 -9.00 16.97 -10.11
C GLU A 73 -8.38 18.30 -9.70
N ASN A 74 -7.92 18.44 -8.46
CA ASN A 74 -7.49 19.73 -7.92
C ASN A 74 -5.99 19.84 -7.62
N LEU A 75 -5.25 18.74 -7.58
CA LEU A 75 -3.85 18.75 -7.11
C LEU A 75 -2.85 18.08 -8.06
N MET A 76 -3.31 17.40 -9.09
CA MET A 76 -2.43 16.72 -10.05
C MET A 76 -2.46 17.37 -11.41
N VAL A 77 -1.30 17.57 -11.98
CA VAL A 77 -1.09 18.08 -13.33
C VAL A 77 -0.29 17.07 -14.12
N LEU A 78 -0.78 16.71 -15.30
CA LEU A 78 -0.03 15.93 -16.27
C LEU A 78 0.89 16.83 -17.08
N THR A 79 2.12 16.40 -17.23
CA THR A 79 3.09 17.05 -18.13
C THR A 79 3.39 16.09 -19.26
N ASP A 80 3.01 16.48 -20.46
CA ASP A 80 3.25 15.76 -21.70
C ASP A 80 4.42 16.37 -22.43
N SER A 81 5.33 15.54 -22.92
CA SER A 81 6.44 15.97 -23.77
C SER A 81 6.64 15.01 -24.93
N VAL A 82 6.74 15.54 -26.11
CA VAL A 82 6.96 14.80 -27.36
C VAL A 82 8.25 15.27 -28.03
N LEU A 83 9.12 14.31 -28.32
CA LEU A 83 10.38 14.51 -29.07
C LEU A 83 10.25 13.80 -30.42
N VAL A 84 10.61 14.48 -31.49
CA VAL A 84 10.57 13.94 -32.85
C VAL A 84 12.00 13.89 -33.39
N TYR A 85 12.44 12.70 -33.79
CA TYR A 85 13.77 12.45 -34.33
C TYR A 85 13.68 12.08 -35.81
N ASP A 86 14.61 12.61 -36.59
CA ASP A 86 14.77 12.22 -38.01
C ASP A 86 15.33 10.77 -38.12
N LYS A 87 15.40 10.27 -39.34
CA LYS A 87 15.96 8.95 -39.66
C LYS A 87 17.42 8.78 -39.20
N SER A 88 18.16 9.84 -39.01
CA SER A 88 19.55 9.86 -38.54
C SER A 88 19.63 9.92 -37.00
N GLY A 89 18.48 9.94 -36.33
CA GLY A 89 18.39 10.04 -34.89
C GLY A 89 18.69 11.45 -34.35
N ASN A 90 18.58 12.50 -35.13
CA ASN A 90 18.71 13.87 -34.63
C ASN A 90 17.36 14.41 -34.22
N LEU A 91 17.31 15.15 -33.12
CA LEU A 91 16.11 15.84 -32.68
C LEU A 91 15.76 16.95 -33.71
N VAL A 92 14.53 16.90 -34.22
CA VAL A 92 14.04 17.91 -35.18
C VAL A 92 12.89 18.74 -34.62
N CYS A 93 12.18 18.21 -33.59
CA CYS A 93 11.13 18.97 -32.91
C CYS A 93 10.95 18.49 -31.49
N LYS A 94 10.65 19.44 -30.59
CA LYS A 94 10.21 19.18 -29.23
C LYS A 94 8.96 20.00 -28.94
N THR A 95 7.91 19.34 -28.44
CA THR A 95 6.66 20.01 -28.06
C THR A 95 6.16 19.41 -26.77
N GLY A 96 5.34 20.14 -26.03
CA GLY A 96 4.79 19.66 -24.76
C GLY A 96 3.64 20.51 -24.26
N ALA A 97 2.90 19.99 -23.32
CA ALA A 97 1.81 20.67 -22.63
C ALA A 97 1.76 20.30 -21.16
N GLN A 98 1.08 21.10 -20.39
CA GLN A 98 0.63 20.77 -19.05
C GLN A 98 -0.89 20.85 -19.04
N SER A 99 -1.54 19.84 -18.47
CA SER A 99 -2.99 19.78 -18.38
C SER A 99 -3.40 19.41 -16.95
N ALA A 100 -4.47 20.02 -16.47
CA ALA A 100 -5.16 19.59 -15.25
C ALA A 100 -6.28 18.63 -15.66
N GLY A 101 -6.29 17.43 -15.11
CA GLY A 101 -7.30 16.42 -15.40
C GLY A 101 -6.91 15.41 -16.48
N ILE A 102 -7.87 14.56 -16.83
CA ILE A 102 -7.71 13.38 -17.70
C ILE A 102 -8.15 13.63 -19.16
N GLU A 103 -8.36 14.87 -19.56
CA GLU A 103 -8.80 15.20 -20.91
C GLU A 103 -7.71 14.91 -21.95
N THR A 104 -8.14 14.50 -23.14
CA THR A 104 -7.25 14.29 -24.28
C THR A 104 -6.56 15.59 -24.69
N VAL A 105 -5.24 15.54 -24.85
CA VAL A 105 -4.42 16.66 -25.28
C VAL A 105 -3.98 16.46 -26.73
N THR A 106 -4.00 17.54 -27.53
CA THR A 106 -3.49 17.53 -28.90
C THR A 106 -2.26 18.43 -29.00
N LEU A 107 -1.12 17.85 -29.37
CA LEU A 107 0.13 18.54 -29.64
C LEU A 107 0.46 18.50 -31.13
N ARG A 108 1.33 19.41 -31.60
CA ARG A 108 1.67 19.47 -33.01
C ARG A 108 3.15 19.78 -33.23
N ALA A 109 3.73 19.11 -34.22
CA ALA A 109 5.05 19.42 -34.81
C ALA A 109 4.86 19.84 -36.25
N ASP A 110 5.14 21.11 -36.53
CA ASP A 110 4.93 21.73 -37.86
C ASP A 110 6.23 21.83 -38.64
N SER A 111 6.09 22.08 -39.95
CA SER A 111 7.18 22.36 -40.86
C SER A 111 8.21 21.25 -41.00
N LEU A 112 7.79 20.01 -40.81
CA LEU A 112 8.63 18.83 -41.00
C LEU A 112 8.71 18.47 -42.48
N SER A 113 9.90 18.10 -42.97
CA SER A 113 10.09 17.57 -44.31
C SER A 113 9.44 16.20 -44.47
N ALA A 114 9.06 15.79 -45.68
CA ALA A 114 8.64 14.43 -45.93
C ALA A 114 9.76 13.45 -45.57
N GLY A 115 9.45 12.44 -44.77
CA GLY A 115 10.46 11.50 -44.24
C GLY A 115 9.91 10.54 -43.21
N GLU A 116 10.80 9.71 -42.67
CA GLU A 116 10.52 8.82 -41.55
C GLU A 116 11.04 9.43 -40.25
N TYR A 117 10.20 9.39 -39.22
CA TYR A 117 10.49 9.97 -37.93
C TYR A 117 10.25 8.97 -36.81
N THR A 118 11.12 8.97 -35.80
CA THR A 118 10.89 8.32 -34.52
C THR A 118 10.30 9.35 -33.58
N VAL A 119 9.13 9.02 -33.02
CA VAL A 119 8.43 9.86 -32.04
C VAL A 119 8.56 9.22 -30.68
N LEU A 120 9.09 9.94 -29.71
CA LEU A 120 9.14 9.59 -28.31
C LEU A 120 8.22 10.54 -27.54
N MET A 121 7.38 9.99 -26.73
CA MET A 121 6.54 10.74 -25.82
C MET A 121 6.77 10.25 -24.40
N TRP A 122 6.86 11.16 -23.45
CA TRP A 122 6.79 10.85 -22.05
C TRP A 122 5.77 11.75 -21.34
N GLN A 123 5.08 11.14 -20.39
CA GLN A 123 4.07 11.78 -19.58
C GLN A 123 4.41 11.57 -18.11
N SER A 124 4.35 12.61 -17.31
CA SER A 124 4.54 12.50 -15.87
C SER A 124 3.43 13.19 -15.10
N ILE A 125 3.07 12.64 -13.94
CA ILE A 125 2.16 13.24 -12.98
C ILE A 125 2.98 14.18 -12.09
N LEU A 126 2.47 15.39 -11.86
CA LEU A 126 3.03 16.36 -10.92
C LEU A 126 1.96 16.75 -9.91
N THR A 127 2.33 16.89 -8.64
CA THR A 127 1.45 17.45 -7.62
C THR A 127 1.70 18.97 -7.47
N ILE A 128 0.62 19.72 -7.29
CA ILE A 128 0.70 21.14 -6.91
C ILE A 128 0.62 21.17 -5.36
N PRO A 129 1.55 21.80 -4.59
CA PRO A 129 2.34 22.99 -4.96
C PRO A 129 3.82 22.76 -5.31
N ASP A 130 4.27 21.54 -5.41
CA ASP A 130 5.71 21.24 -5.37
C ASP A 130 6.41 21.44 -6.69
N ASN A 131 6.06 22.24 -7.60
CA ASN A 131 6.74 22.62 -8.86
C ASN A 131 8.10 21.92 -9.17
N GLN A 132 8.51 20.94 -8.39
CA GLN A 132 9.71 20.13 -8.59
C GLN A 132 9.41 19.11 -9.68
N LYS A 133 10.11 19.22 -10.77
CA LYS A 133 10.06 18.21 -11.82
C LYS A 133 10.82 16.98 -11.32
N PRO A 134 10.17 15.87 -11.01
CA PRO A 134 10.83 14.68 -10.49
C PRO A 134 11.79 14.10 -11.54
N TRP A 135 11.55 14.35 -12.81
CA TRP A 135 12.29 13.80 -13.93
C TRP A 135 13.18 14.81 -14.62
N ILE A 136 14.40 14.38 -14.95
CA ILE A 136 15.41 15.13 -15.68
C ILE A 136 15.59 14.46 -17.04
N LEU A 137 15.27 15.18 -18.12
CA LEU A 137 15.55 14.76 -19.48
C LEU A 137 16.97 15.18 -19.85
N SER A 138 17.77 14.27 -20.40
CA SER A 138 19.15 14.49 -20.80
C SER A 138 19.46 13.84 -22.14
N GLY A 139 20.49 14.38 -22.85
CA GLY A 139 20.97 13.81 -24.12
C GLY A 139 19.95 13.87 -25.24
N GLU A 140 19.01 14.84 -25.19
CA GLU A 140 17.84 14.91 -26.08
C GLU A 140 18.20 15.23 -27.57
N GLU A 141 19.39 15.74 -27.85
CA GLU A 141 19.82 16.05 -29.21
C GLU A 141 19.94 14.82 -30.12
N LYS A 142 20.11 13.65 -29.53
CA LYS A 142 20.27 12.37 -30.23
C LYS A 142 19.42 11.28 -29.65
N LEU A 143 18.73 10.53 -30.51
CA LEU A 143 17.93 9.36 -30.13
C LEU A 143 18.76 8.34 -29.33
N SER A 144 20.03 8.13 -29.69
CA SER A 144 20.92 7.15 -29.02
C SER A 144 21.40 7.56 -27.64
N THR A 145 21.19 8.83 -27.22
CA THR A 145 21.66 9.35 -25.93
C THR A 145 20.53 9.86 -25.04
N VAL A 146 19.32 10.01 -25.59
CA VAL A 146 18.21 10.56 -24.85
C VAL A 146 17.83 9.62 -23.69
N ASN A 147 17.75 10.21 -22.52
CA ASN A 147 17.38 9.48 -21.32
C ASN A 147 16.55 10.34 -20.39
N ILE A 148 15.81 9.67 -19.51
CA ILE A 148 15.06 10.29 -18.43
C ILE A 148 15.50 9.66 -17.11
N SER A 149 15.82 10.49 -16.13
CA SER A 149 16.28 10.01 -14.82
C SER A 149 15.77 10.89 -13.70
N THR A 150 15.83 10.38 -12.48
CA THR A 150 15.46 11.09 -11.25
C THR A 150 16.61 11.13 -10.26
N LEU A 151 16.51 12.02 -9.29
CA LEU A 151 17.43 12.08 -8.15
C LEU A 151 17.05 11.09 -7.04
N TYR A 152 15.90 10.44 -7.14
CA TYR A 152 15.37 9.56 -6.09
C TYR A 152 15.03 8.19 -6.68
N SER A 153 15.28 7.11 -5.91
CA SER A 153 14.92 5.75 -6.30
C SER A 153 13.42 5.48 -6.21
N SER A 154 12.74 6.19 -5.33
CA SER A 154 11.27 6.20 -5.25
C SER A 154 10.75 7.62 -5.16
N MET A 155 9.52 7.81 -5.58
CA MET A 155 8.81 9.08 -5.56
C MET A 155 7.38 8.83 -5.08
N ASP A 156 6.71 9.87 -4.59
CA ASP A 156 5.27 9.79 -4.41
C ASP A 156 4.56 9.65 -5.78
N LEU A 157 3.24 9.60 -5.79
CA LEU A 157 2.49 9.49 -7.06
C LEU A 157 2.80 10.62 -8.05
N SER A 158 3.33 11.75 -7.58
CA SER A 158 3.79 12.84 -8.44
C SER A 158 4.97 12.48 -9.33
N GLY A 159 5.59 11.35 -9.10
CA GLY A 159 6.65 10.82 -9.95
C GLY A 159 6.20 9.78 -10.97
N ALA A 160 4.92 9.44 -11.02
CA ALA A 160 4.45 8.43 -11.98
C ALA A 160 4.80 8.86 -13.43
N LEU A 161 5.35 7.90 -14.19
CA LEU A 161 5.91 8.11 -15.51
C LEU A 161 5.36 7.10 -16.51
N GLY A 162 4.86 7.60 -17.64
CA GLY A 162 4.47 6.80 -18.79
C GLY A 162 5.23 7.20 -20.05
N ILE A 163 5.50 6.25 -20.92
CA ILE A 163 6.24 6.46 -22.17
C ILE A 163 5.46 5.86 -23.34
N ALA A 164 5.43 6.57 -24.47
CA ALA A 164 4.99 6.06 -25.75
C ALA A 164 6.07 6.26 -26.81
N GLN A 165 6.22 5.28 -27.69
CA GLN A 165 7.18 5.27 -28.78
C GLN A 165 6.48 4.85 -30.08
N SER A 166 6.80 5.52 -31.17
CA SER A 166 6.26 5.16 -32.48
C SER A 166 7.18 5.61 -33.62
N VAL A 167 7.12 4.90 -34.72
CA VAL A 167 7.76 5.33 -35.98
C VAL A 167 6.67 5.74 -36.95
N VAL A 168 6.82 6.90 -37.55
CA VAL A 168 5.84 7.48 -38.48
C VAL A 168 6.49 7.94 -39.78
N LYS A 169 5.80 7.74 -40.90
CA LYS A 169 6.22 8.25 -42.21
C LYS A 169 5.34 9.43 -42.60
N LEU A 170 5.96 10.60 -42.74
CA LEU A 170 5.31 11.81 -43.19
C LEU A 170 5.52 11.96 -44.74
N ASN A 171 4.40 12.03 -45.47
CA ASN A 171 4.43 12.17 -46.94
C ASN A 171 4.01 13.59 -47.41
N GLY A 172 3.97 14.54 -46.47
CA GLY A 172 3.41 15.88 -46.66
C GLY A 172 1.97 15.97 -46.13
N GLY A 173 1.51 17.19 -45.85
CA GLY A 173 0.21 17.43 -45.21
C GLY A 173 0.23 17.13 -43.68
N VAL A 174 -0.94 16.86 -43.12
CA VAL A 174 -1.06 16.54 -41.68
C VAL A 174 -1.19 15.03 -41.52
N THR A 175 -0.29 14.46 -40.73
CA THR A 175 -0.41 13.05 -40.26
C THR A 175 -0.77 13.05 -38.78
N ARG A 176 -1.93 12.48 -38.46
CA ARG A 176 -2.43 12.35 -37.10
C ARG A 176 -2.06 10.99 -36.52
N MET A 177 -1.60 10.97 -35.27
CA MET A 177 -1.28 9.74 -34.55
C MET A 177 -1.73 9.81 -33.09
N ASN A 178 -2.22 8.68 -32.59
CA ASN A 178 -2.56 8.54 -31.19
C ASN A 178 -1.34 8.03 -30.42
N LEU A 179 -1.05 8.67 -29.31
CA LEU A 179 0.01 8.27 -28.39
C LEU A 179 -0.65 7.83 -27.07
N THR A 180 -0.46 6.57 -26.72
CA THR A 180 -0.95 5.99 -25.47
C THR A 180 0.26 5.67 -24.60
N PRO A 181 0.58 6.49 -23.58
CA PRO A 181 1.69 6.23 -22.69
C PRO A 181 1.47 4.94 -21.91
N LYS A 182 2.54 4.18 -21.74
CA LYS A 182 2.60 2.98 -20.91
C LYS A 182 3.45 3.27 -19.69
N ALA A 183 2.97 2.85 -18.53
CA ALA A 183 3.72 2.97 -17.29
C ALA A 183 5.07 2.27 -17.40
N VAL A 184 6.14 2.92 -16.93
CA VAL A 184 7.50 2.35 -16.94
C VAL A 184 7.94 1.89 -15.56
N GLY A 185 7.14 2.14 -14.56
CA GLY A 185 7.31 1.70 -13.18
C GLY A 185 6.00 1.23 -12.61
N SER A 186 5.99 0.99 -11.33
CA SER A 186 4.86 0.45 -10.57
C SER A 186 4.55 1.33 -9.37
N ILE A 187 3.36 1.17 -8.83
CA ILE A 187 2.96 1.76 -7.57
C ILE A 187 3.06 0.71 -6.48
N VAL A 188 3.74 1.07 -5.40
CA VAL A 188 3.75 0.33 -4.14
C VAL A 188 3.07 1.18 -3.08
N ASN A 189 1.90 0.76 -2.65
CA ASN A 189 1.20 1.35 -1.52
C ASN A 189 1.78 0.76 -0.23
N PHE A 190 2.56 1.54 0.46
CA PHE A 190 3.14 1.15 1.74
C PHE A 190 2.14 1.46 2.86
N ARG A 191 1.58 0.44 3.48
CA ARG A 191 0.55 0.56 4.51
C ARG A 191 0.98 -0.10 5.81
N LEU A 192 0.97 0.66 6.89
CA LEU A 192 1.28 0.21 8.24
C LEU A 192 0.05 0.45 9.15
N ASP A 193 -0.52 -0.61 9.67
CA ASP A 193 -1.57 -0.54 10.69
C ASP A 193 -0.94 -0.74 12.09
N GLY A 194 -1.68 -0.42 13.15
CA GLY A 194 -1.21 -0.56 14.54
C GLY A 194 -0.14 0.45 14.97
N PHE A 195 0.05 1.52 14.21
CA PHE A 195 1.07 2.55 14.43
C PHE A 195 0.58 3.68 15.35
N THR A 196 -0.10 3.33 16.45
CA THR A 196 -0.76 4.32 17.31
C THR A 196 0.13 4.88 18.41
N ASP A 197 1.16 4.16 18.83
CA ASP A 197 1.90 4.48 20.06
C ASP A 197 3.24 5.18 19.82
N GLY A 198 3.54 5.47 18.55
CA GLY A 198 4.76 6.16 18.17
C GLY A 198 5.94 5.22 17.93
N PHE A 199 7.07 5.83 17.61
CA PHE A 199 8.35 5.16 17.49
C PHE A 199 9.01 5.00 18.86
N GLU A 200 9.89 4.05 19.02
CA GLU A 200 10.81 4.03 20.13
C GLU A 200 11.69 5.30 20.10
N ASP A 201 12.30 5.67 21.23
CA ASP A 201 12.95 6.99 21.43
C ASP A 201 13.90 7.39 20.29
N ASP A 202 14.62 6.44 19.70
CA ASP A 202 15.58 6.67 18.63
C ASP A 202 15.01 6.52 17.23
N GLU A 203 13.85 5.92 17.07
CA GLU A 203 13.19 5.70 15.77
C GLU A 203 12.48 6.97 15.29
N LYS A 204 12.59 7.30 14.01
CA LYS A 204 11.95 8.48 13.41
C LYS A 204 11.07 8.16 12.22
N ALA A 205 11.34 7.06 11.54
CA ALA A 205 10.54 6.58 10.41
C ALA A 205 10.68 5.07 10.23
N MET A 206 9.73 4.50 9.49
CA MET A 206 9.83 3.15 8.95
C MET A 206 10.11 3.27 7.46
N CYS A 207 11.17 2.62 6.99
CA CYS A 207 11.57 2.61 5.60
C CYS A 207 11.45 1.20 5.01
N LEU A 208 10.80 1.11 3.86
CA LEU A 208 10.80 -0.09 3.03
C LEU A 208 11.93 0.06 2.01
N PHE A 209 12.95 -0.75 2.14
CA PHE A 209 14.10 -0.78 1.26
C PHE A 209 13.98 -1.85 0.19
N ASN A 210 14.63 -1.61 -0.94
CA ASN A 210 14.95 -2.61 -1.95
C ASN A 210 16.39 -3.07 -1.71
N ASP A 211 16.56 -4.36 -1.44
CA ASP A 211 17.85 -5.00 -1.24
C ASP A 211 18.38 -5.66 -2.54
N SER A 212 17.64 -5.50 -3.61
CA SER A 212 18.03 -5.88 -4.96
C SER A 212 18.54 -4.65 -5.73
N LYS A 213 18.72 -4.79 -7.02
CA LYS A 213 19.17 -3.71 -7.89
C LYS A 213 18.06 -2.64 -8.06
N SER A 214 18.36 -1.40 -7.71
CA SER A 214 17.43 -0.28 -7.86
C SER A 214 17.69 0.55 -9.12
N MET A 215 16.63 1.16 -9.67
CA MET A 215 16.63 1.92 -10.90
C MET A 215 16.30 3.39 -10.63
N LYS A 216 17.04 4.30 -11.29
CA LYS A 216 16.77 5.75 -11.19
C LYS A 216 16.40 6.41 -12.51
N GLY A 217 16.30 5.66 -13.60
CA GLY A 217 15.97 6.20 -14.90
C GLY A 217 16.11 5.18 -16.03
N MET A 218 15.90 5.68 -17.26
CA MET A 218 16.04 4.84 -18.43
C MET A 218 16.43 5.65 -19.68
N TYR A 219 17.11 4.98 -20.60
CA TYR A 219 17.30 5.46 -21.97
C TYR A 219 16.02 5.27 -22.79
N LEU A 220 15.68 6.25 -23.61
CA LEU A 220 14.46 6.25 -24.42
C LEU A 220 14.67 5.72 -25.83
N ASP A 221 15.88 5.30 -26.19
CA ASP A 221 16.19 4.69 -27.50
C ASP A 221 15.48 3.35 -27.64
N PRO A 222 14.52 3.20 -28.57
CA PRO A 222 13.78 1.96 -28.77
C PRO A 222 14.63 0.79 -29.29
N SER A 223 15.84 1.03 -29.75
CA SER A 223 16.74 0.00 -30.23
C SER A 223 17.49 -0.74 -29.12
N LEU A 224 17.48 -0.20 -27.90
CA LEU A 224 18.13 -0.82 -26.76
C LEU A 224 17.31 -2.02 -26.26
N SER A 225 18.05 -3.05 -25.80
CA SER A 225 17.44 -4.19 -25.11
C SER A 225 16.87 -3.75 -23.75
N ASP A 226 15.94 -4.53 -23.18
CA ASP A 226 15.38 -4.23 -21.86
C ASP A 226 16.46 -4.19 -20.78
N SER A 227 17.53 -4.97 -20.89
CA SER A 227 18.64 -4.95 -19.93
C SER A 227 19.52 -3.70 -20.03
N ASP A 228 19.62 -3.11 -21.23
CA ASP A 228 20.55 -2.00 -21.51
C ASP A 228 19.92 -0.63 -21.37
N ARG A 229 18.59 -0.58 -21.30
CA ARG A 229 17.87 0.69 -21.21
C ARG A 229 17.83 1.30 -19.81
N TRP A 230 18.03 0.52 -18.75
CA TRP A 230 17.87 1.01 -17.38
C TRP A 230 19.12 1.69 -16.84
N ILE A 231 18.92 2.81 -16.15
CA ILE A 231 19.96 3.53 -15.43
C ILE A 231 19.87 3.11 -13.97
N VAL A 232 20.88 2.39 -13.51
CA VAL A 232 20.98 1.88 -12.15
C VAL A 232 21.21 3.02 -11.18
N ASP A 233 20.59 2.95 -10.00
CA ASP A 233 20.94 3.79 -8.87
C ASP A 233 22.20 3.21 -8.20
N ASP A 234 23.24 3.99 -8.12
CA ASP A 234 24.53 3.64 -7.53
C ASP A 234 24.73 4.20 -6.11
N ARG A 235 23.67 4.78 -5.56
CA ARG A 235 23.68 5.30 -4.19
C ARG A 235 23.50 4.16 -3.20
N ASN A 236 24.11 4.31 -2.04
CA ASN A 236 23.94 3.41 -0.91
C ASN A 236 23.01 4.04 0.12
N TYR A 237 21.96 3.35 0.47
CA TYR A 237 20.98 3.75 1.47
C TYR A 237 21.16 2.88 2.72
N SER A 238 22.17 3.21 3.56
CA SER A 238 22.47 2.44 4.77
C SER A 238 22.72 0.94 4.53
N GLY A 239 23.32 0.60 3.38
CA GLY A 239 23.62 -0.78 2.99
C GLY A 239 22.58 -1.40 2.04
N HIS A 240 21.52 -0.68 1.69
CA HIS A 240 20.48 -1.10 0.76
C HIS A 240 20.65 -0.45 -0.62
N GLU A 241 20.14 -1.12 -1.66
CA GLU A 241 20.27 -0.65 -3.06
C GLU A 241 19.29 0.49 -3.40
N GLY A 242 18.14 0.58 -2.71
CA GLY A 242 17.15 1.63 -2.93
C GLY A 242 16.11 1.74 -1.83
N VAL A 243 15.30 2.81 -1.90
CA VAL A 243 14.16 3.06 -1.01
C VAL A 243 12.88 2.94 -1.82
N ILE A 244 11.96 2.07 -1.39
CA ILE A 244 10.61 1.97 -1.96
C ILE A 244 9.70 3.03 -1.37
N GLY A 245 9.77 3.25 -0.06
CA GLY A 245 8.98 4.25 0.61
C GLY A 245 9.37 4.43 2.07
N ALA A 246 8.96 5.55 2.65
CA ALA A 246 9.18 5.85 4.06
C ALA A 246 7.92 6.45 4.69
N ILE A 247 7.58 5.99 5.90
CA ILE A 247 6.45 6.47 6.68
C ILE A 247 6.95 7.07 7.98
N ASN A 248 6.60 8.33 8.21
CA ASN A 248 6.88 9.07 9.45
C ASN A 248 5.66 9.02 10.38
N LEU A 249 5.85 9.42 11.62
CA LEU A 249 4.78 9.61 12.61
C LEU A 249 3.56 10.37 12.03
N GLY A 250 2.37 9.81 12.26
CA GLY A 250 1.10 10.40 11.81
C GLY A 250 0.65 10.02 10.41
N ARG A 251 1.38 9.14 9.73
CA ARG A 251 0.95 8.56 8.46
C ARG A 251 0.92 7.03 8.58
N SER A 252 -0.21 6.43 8.23
CA SER A 252 -0.36 4.97 8.14
C SER A 252 -0.27 4.44 6.70
N TRP A 253 -0.21 5.34 5.71
CA TRP A 253 -0.23 4.99 4.30
C TRP A 253 0.61 5.95 3.46
N PHE A 254 1.37 5.42 2.52
CA PHE A 254 2.18 6.18 1.58
C PHE A 254 2.28 5.45 0.23
N PRO A 255 1.72 5.99 -0.87
CA PRO A 255 1.89 5.45 -2.20
C PRO A 255 3.22 5.94 -2.79
N SER A 256 4.05 5.01 -3.24
CA SER A 256 5.32 5.29 -3.92
C SER A 256 5.25 4.83 -5.37
N PHE A 257 5.76 5.65 -6.29
CA PHE A 257 6.08 5.22 -7.64
C PHE A 257 7.56 4.83 -7.71
N VAL A 258 7.83 3.64 -8.21
CA VAL A 258 9.17 3.05 -8.31
C VAL A 258 9.43 2.53 -9.72
N LEU A 259 10.66 2.69 -10.20
CA LEU A 259 11.12 2.10 -11.47
C LEU A 259 11.59 0.66 -11.30
N ASP A 260 11.78 0.24 -10.06
CA ASP A 260 12.28 -1.08 -9.74
C ASP A 260 11.32 -2.15 -10.25
N HIS A 261 11.86 -3.17 -10.88
CA HIS A 261 11.10 -4.28 -11.43
C HIS A 261 11.95 -5.56 -11.41
N GLY A 262 11.26 -6.70 -11.37
CA GLY A 262 11.88 -8.01 -11.36
C GLY A 262 10.96 -9.08 -10.81
N ASN A 263 11.35 -10.33 -10.97
CA ASN A 263 10.58 -11.50 -10.52
C ASN A 263 11.17 -12.13 -9.25
N ASP A 264 12.23 -11.56 -8.71
CA ASP A 264 12.96 -12.12 -7.56
C ASP A 264 13.61 -11.00 -6.75
N MET A 265 12.82 -10.00 -6.40
CA MET A 265 13.30 -8.89 -5.59
C MET A 265 13.24 -9.23 -4.11
N THR A 266 14.10 -8.59 -3.32
CA THR A 266 14.06 -8.65 -1.86
C THR A 266 13.72 -7.26 -1.33
N LEU A 267 12.67 -7.19 -0.51
CA LEU A 267 12.28 -5.98 0.19
C LEU A 267 12.48 -6.17 1.69
N SER A 268 13.01 -5.18 2.38
CA SER A 268 13.18 -5.20 3.84
C SER A 268 12.60 -3.97 4.49
N LEU A 269 11.93 -4.17 5.62
CA LEU A 269 11.35 -3.10 6.43
C LEU A 269 12.24 -2.83 7.63
N TRP A 270 12.67 -1.58 7.77
CA TRP A 270 13.56 -1.13 8.85
C TRP A 270 13.02 0.11 9.54
N SER A 271 13.26 0.20 10.85
CA SER A 271 13.22 1.49 11.52
C SER A 271 14.51 2.27 11.26
N VAL A 272 14.37 3.58 11.14
CA VAL A 272 15.49 4.50 10.89
C VAL A 272 15.48 5.67 11.87
N ASP A 273 16.67 6.20 12.14
CA ASP A 273 16.86 7.39 12.98
C ASP A 273 16.66 8.71 12.21
N SER A 274 16.97 9.83 12.84
CA SER A 274 16.86 11.16 12.24
C SER A 274 17.85 11.43 11.10
N ALA A 275 18.88 10.63 10.95
CA ALA A 275 19.84 10.67 9.85
C ALA A 275 19.47 9.72 8.72
N TYR A 276 18.37 8.96 8.88
CA TYR A 276 17.94 7.84 8.03
C TYR A 276 18.89 6.64 8.05
N ASP A 277 19.68 6.51 9.12
CA ASP A 277 20.46 5.31 9.36
C ASP A 277 19.57 4.20 9.96
N THR A 278 19.80 2.96 9.52
CA THR A 278 19.00 1.81 9.96
C THR A 278 19.29 1.44 11.40
N ILE A 279 18.25 1.29 12.22
CA ILE A 279 18.32 0.91 13.64
C ILE A 279 17.96 -0.58 13.79
N GLY A 280 16.78 -0.99 13.33
CA GLY A 280 16.26 -2.34 13.51
C GLY A 280 15.53 -2.86 12.29
N CYS A 281 15.79 -4.13 11.95
CA CYS A 281 15.07 -4.84 10.90
C CYS A 281 13.79 -5.45 11.47
N TYR A 282 12.65 -5.12 10.88
CA TYR A 282 11.37 -5.71 11.27
C TYR A 282 11.06 -6.95 10.47
N THR A 283 11.35 -6.94 9.18
CA THR A 283 11.07 -8.07 8.31
C THR A 283 11.83 -7.98 6.99
N VAL A 284 12.05 -9.16 6.38
CA VAL A 284 12.56 -9.31 5.02
C VAL A 284 11.56 -10.12 4.22
N TYR A 285 11.21 -9.63 3.05
CA TYR A 285 10.30 -10.28 2.11
C TYR A 285 11.05 -10.63 0.82
N ASN A 286 11.26 -11.92 0.59
CA ASN A 286 11.98 -12.44 -0.56
C ASN A 286 11.02 -12.83 -1.68
N HIS A 287 11.54 -12.93 -2.91
CA HIS A 287 10.79 -13.37 -4.09
C HIS A 287 9.61 -12.45 -4.44
N VAL A 288 9.81 -11.15 -4.28
CA VAL A 288 8.81 -10.15 -4.67
C VAL A 288 8.83 -10.00 -6.19
N GLU A 289 7.64 -10.11 -6.80
CA GLU A 289 7.43 -9.83 -8.22
C GLU A 289 6.81 -8.44 -8.36
N LEU A 290 7.48 -7.58 -9.14
CA LEU A 290 7.02 -6.24 -9.45
C LEU A 290 7.28 -5.95 -10.94
N ASN A 291 6.21 -5.59 -11.67
CA ASN A 291 6.28 -5.30 -13.10
C ASN A 291 5.78 -3.87 -13.38
N PRO A 292 6.27 -3.22 -14.44
CA PRO A 292 5.72 -1.92 -14.87
C PRO A 292 4.20 -1.99 -15.04
N GLY A 293 3.48 -0.99 -14.50
CA GLY A 293 2.02 -0.95 -14.47
C GLY A 293 1.39 -1.65 -13.25
N ASP A 294 2.17 -2.38 -12.44
CA ASP A 294 1.65 -2.98 -11.21
C ASP A 294 1.23 -1.91 -10.19
N ASN A 295 0.15 -2.23 -9.47
CA ASN A 295 -0.29 -1.51 -8.29
C ASN A 295 -0.39 -2.51 -7.14
N LYS A 296 0.61 -2.53 -6.29
CA LYS A 296 0.75 -3.48 -5.18
C LYS A 296 0.61 -2.78 -3.84
N VAL A 297 0.25 -3.53 -2.83
CA VAL A 297 0.22 -3.10 -1.43
C VAL A 297 1.26 -3.88 -0.66
N PHE A 298 2.15 -3.19 0.01
CA PHE A 298 2.95 -3.73 1.10
C PHE A 298 2.23 -3.38 2.40
N TYR A 299 1.76 -4.39 3.11
CA TYR A 299 1.02 -4.22 4.34
C TYR A 299 1.72 -4.90 5.50
N MET A 300 1.77 -4.22 6.64
CA MET A 300 2.22 -4.77 7.92
C MET A 300 1.43 -4.17 9.06
N ASP A 301 1.08 -4.99 10.05
CA ASP A 301 0.55 -4.55 11.34
C ASP A 301 1.71 -4.39 12.33
N LEU A 302 2.04 -3.15 12.68
CA LEU A 302 3.13 -2.81 13.61
C LEU A 302 2.72 -2.91 15.08
N GLY A 303 1.42 -2.92 15.39
CA GLY A 303 0.95 -3.16 16.75
C GLY A 303 1.38 -4.54 17.29
N ARG A 304 1.92 -5.39 16.41
CA ARG A 304 2.36 -6.76 16.68
C ARG A 304 3.71 -7.05 16.04
N ARG A 305 4.67 -6.21 16.32
CA ARG A 305 6.05 -6.29 15.82
C ARG A 305 6.58 -7.72 15.87
N GLY A 306 6.91 -8.28 14.71
CA GLY A 306 7.56 -9.58 14.57
C GLY A 306 6.64 -10.80 14.36
N TYR A 307 5.33 -10.67 14.44
CA TYR A 307 4.40 -11.82 14.42
C TYR A 307 3.50 -11.91 13.19
N THR A 308 3.31 -10.81 12.51
CA THR A 308 2.53 -10.79 11.30
C THR A 308 3.48 -10.81 10.12
N PRO A 309 3.60 -11.90 9.34
CA PRO A 309 4.33 -11.81 8.10
C PRO A 309 3.70 -10.70 7.26
N PRO A 310 4.51 -9.80 6.69
CA PRO A 310 3.98 -8.73 5.86
C PRO A 310 3.28 -9.33 4.66
N PHE A 311 2.27 -8.64 4.18
CA PHE A 311 1.61 -8.98 2.94
C PHE A 311 2.21 -8.14 1.79
N PHE A 312 2.38 -8.77 0.64
CA PHE A 312 2.70 -8.08 -0.61
C PHE A 312 1.81 -8.63 -1.73
N GLY A 313 0.98 -7.78 -2.34
CA GLY A 313 0.04 -8.19 -3.38
C GLY A 313 -0.85 -7.05 -3.86
N THR A 314 -1.95 -7.35 -4.52
CA THR A 314 -2.95 -6.36 -4.94
C THR A 314 -3.86 -5.97 -3.77
N ALA A 315 -4.54 -4.82 -3.85
CA ALA A 315 -5.51 -4.39 -2.83
C ALA A 315 -6.60 -5.44 -2.61
N ASP A 316 -7.18 -6.00 -3.69
CA ASP A 316 -8.20 -7.06 -3.61
C ASP A 316 -7.69 -8.33 -2.93
N SER A 317 -6.41 -8.65 -3.10
CA SER A 317 -5.81 -9.82 -2.45
C SER A 317 -5.46 -9.55 -1.00
N LEU A 318 -5.20 -8.29 -0.62
CA LEU A 318 -5.03 -7.89 0.77
C LEU A 318 -6.32 -8.13 1.58
N ASP A 319 -7.47 -7.68 1.07
CA ASP A 319 -8.74 -7.86 1.76
C ASP A 319 -9.04 -9.36 2.00
N LYS A 320 -8.85 -10.19 0.98
CA LYS A 320 -9.00 -11.65 1.12
C LYS A 320 -7.99 -12.26 2.09
N TRP A 321 -6.76 -11.77 2.09
CA TRP A 321 -5.72 -12.22 3.02
C TRP A 321 -6.06 -11.80 4.46
N LEU A 322 -6.54 -10.57 4.68
CA LEU A 322 -7.01 -10.12 5.99
C LEU A 322 -8.23 -10.91 6.46
N GLU A 323 -9.21 -11.16 5.56
CA GLU A 323 -10.36 -12.01 5.88
C GLU A 323 -9.95 -13.45 6.24
N ALA A 324 -9.06 -14.07 5.46
CA ALA A 324 -8.57 -15.42 5.73
C ALA A 324 -7.83 -15.45 7.07
N ARG A 325 -6.97 -14.48 7.30
CA ARG A 325 -6.21 -14.34 8.53
C ARG A 325 -7.10 -14.08 9.73
N ASN A 326 -8.13 -13.25 9.59
CA ASN A 326 -9.12 -13.05 10.65
C ASN A 326 -9.86 -14.36 10.95
N ARG A 327 -10.19 -15.16 9.92
CA ARG A 327 -10.78 -16.50 10.11
C ARG A 327 -9.81 -17.49 10.74
N ASP A 328 -8.55 -17.50 10.31
CA ASP A 328 -7.52 -18.41 10.83
C ASP A 328 -7.06 -18.02 12.24
N SER A 329 -7.13 -16.73 12.58
CA SER A 329 -6.81 -16.23 13.91
C SER A 329 -7.94 -16.37 14.92
N ILE A 330 -9.17 -16.68 14.46
CA ILE A 330 -10.27 -17.17 15.29
C ILE A 330 -10.12 -18.70 15.43
N VAL A 331 -8.93 -19.19 15.65
CA VAL A 331 -8.75 -20.54 16.14
C VAL A 331 -9.05 -20.47 17.62
N LEU A 332 -10.28 -20.82 17.98
CA LEU A 332 -10.65 -21.17 19.32
C LEU A 332 -10.03 -22.54 19.64
N ASP A 333 -8.73 -22.58 19.76
CA ASP A 333 -7.96 -23.78 20.10
C ASP A 333 -7.07 -23.44 21.30
N PRO A 334 -7.67 -23.18 22.46
CA PRO A 334 -6.92 -22.91 23.67
C PRO A 334 -6.24 -24.21 24.15
N TYR A 335 -5.15 -24.03 24.88
CA TYR A 335 -4.51 -25.14 25.58
C TYR A 335 -5.33 -25.56 26.80
N LEU A 336 -6.03 -26.67 26.72
CA LEU A 336 -7.01 -27.13 27.75
C LEU A 336 -6.45 -28.18 28.70
N ASP A 337 -5.16 -28.22 28.97
CA ASP A 337 -4.59 -29.10 29.98
C ASP A 337 -4.71 -28.46 31.37
N TRP A 338 -5.88 -28.65 31.98
CA TRP A 338 -6.20 -28.06 33.27
C TRP A 338 -5.24 -28.48 34.38
N GLY A 339 -4.73 -27.54 35.13
CA GLY A 339 -3.74 -27.77 36.18
C GLY A 339 -2.29 -27.71 35.69
N CYS A 340 -2.04 -27.52 34.40
CA CYS A 340 -0.70 -27.31 33.84
C CYS A 340 -0.08 -26.00 34.32
N ASP A 341 1.20 -25.83 34.05
CA ASP A 341 1.96 -24.64 34.35
C ASP A 341 2.05 -23.70 33.15
N PHE A 342 2.46 -22.46 33.41
CA PHE A 342 2.63 -21.42 32.34
C PHE A 342 3.59 -21.86 31.24
N ASP A 343 4.70 -22.54 31.58
CA ASP A 343 5.68 -23.01 30.57
C ASP A 343 5.06 -23.91 29.51
N ASP A 344 4.09 -24.76 29.91
CA ASP A 344 3.38 -25.64 28.98
C ASP A 344 2.47 -24.85 28.04
N VAL A 345 1.74 -23.86 28.60
CA VAL A 345 0.90 -22.95 27.84
C VAL A 345 1.76 -22.12 26.88
N ASP A 346 2.85 -21.54 27.36
CA ASP A 346 3.72 -20.69 26.55
C ASP A 346 4.36 -21.44 25.38
N GLN A 347 4.80 -22.68 25.61
CA GLN A 347 5.29 -23.55 24.54
C GLN A 347 4.23 -23.83 23.47
N TYR A 348 2.98 -24.11 23.90
CA TYR A 348 1.87 -24.34 22.98
C TYR A 348 1.54 -23.08 22.17
N MET A 349 1.37 -21.93 22.85
CA MET A 349 0.97 -20.67 22.24
C MET A 349 2.02 -20.16 21.26
N ASN A 350 3.30 -20.27 21.58
CA ASN A 350 4.40 -19.94 20.67
C ASN A 350 4.39 -20.81 19.40
N GLY A 351 4.05 -22.08 19.53
CA GLY A 351 3.87 -23.01 18.40
C GLY A 351 2.71 -22.63 17.48
N HIS A 352 1.74 -21.84 17.95
CA HIS A 352 0.55 -21.41 17.22
C HIS A 352 0.56 -19.90 16.86
N GLN A 353 1.73 -19.26 16.90
CA GLN A 353 1.92 -17.84 16.52
C GLN A 353 1.17 -16.83 17.42
N TRP A 354 0.84 -17.20 18.63
CA TRP A 354 0.37 -16.29 19.64
C TRP A 354 1.53 -15.61 20.35
N VAL A 355 1.32 -14.39 20.82
CA VAL A 355 2.35 -13.58 21.45
C VAL A 355 1.98 -13.28 22.87
N PHE A 356 2.86 -13.65 23.76
CA PHE A 356 2.78 -13.18 25.14
C PHE A 356 2.90 -11.65 25.19
N SER A 357 1.87 -10.99 25.74
CA SER A 357 1.88 -9.52 25.83
C SER A 357 2.19 -9.02 27.23
N ASP A 358 1.58 -9.59 28.25
CA ASP A 358 1.78 -9.13 29.63
C ASP A 358 1.30 -10.18 30.64
N VAL A 359 1.79 -10.05 31.88
CA VAL A 359 1.22 -10.70 33.06
C VAL A 359 0.35 -9.65 33.75
N ASP A 360 -0.96 -9.79 33.60
CA ASP A 360 -1.84 -8.89 34.29
C ASP A 360 -1.88 -9.20 35.79
N SER A 361 -1.99 -8.13 36.56
CA SER A 361 -2.11 -8.23 37.99
C SER A 361 -3.34 -9.05 38.39
N LEU A 362 -3.19 -9.83 39.46
CA LEU A 362 -4.22 -10.56 40.14
C LEU A 362 -5.64 -10.07 39.83
N TYR A 363 -6.47 -10.94 39.25
CA TYR A 363 -7.90 -10.69 39.16
C TYR A 363 -8.49 -10.75 40.57
N PRO A 364 -8.70 -9.61 41.27
CA PRO A 364 -9.02 -9.61 42.69
C PRO A 364 -10.34 -10.27 42.98
N ALA A 365 -11.24 -10.30 41.99
CA ALA A 365 -12.57 -10.86 42.13
C ALA A 365 -12.60 -12.41 42.16
N VAL A 366 -11.61 -13.04 41.53
CA VAL A 366 -11.55 -14.52 41.39
C VAL A 366 -10.29 -15.14 41.99
N GLY A 367 -9.28 -14.31 42.35
CA GLY A 367 -8.06 -14.77 43.00
C GLY A 367 -7.05 -15.42 42.08
N PHE A 368 -7.13 -15.14 40.76
CA PHE A 368 -6.24 -15.70 39.76
C PHE A 368 -5.28 -14.67 39.17
N TRP A 369 -4.21 -15.16 38.53
CA TRP A 369 -3.24 -14.39 37.78
C TRP A 369 -3.42 -14.64 36.29
N GLY A 370 -3.65 -13.60 35.50
CA GLY A 370 -3.86 -13.68 34.08
C GLY A 370 -2.55 -13.51 33.29
N TYR A 371 -2.34 -14.38 32.33
CA TYR A 371 -1.26 -14.32 31.35
C TYR A 371 -1.86 -14.11 29.97
N GLU A 372 -1.68 -12.92 29.43
CA GLU A 372 -2.34 -12.48 28.22
C GLU A 372 -1.51 -12.79 26.97
N TYR A 373 -2.17 -13.35 25.98
CA TYR A 373 -1.65 -13.58 24.63
C TYR A 373 -2.51 -12.85 23.59
N LEU A 374 -1.87 -12.25 22.62
CA LEU A 374 -2.51 -11.48 21.56
C LEU A 374 -2.31 -12.13 20.20
N THR A 375 -3.31 -11.95 19.32
CA THR A 375 -3.21 -12.21 17.88
C THR A 375 -3.36 -10.91 17.08
N ALA A 376 -3.05 -11.00 15.78
CA ALA A 376 -3.17 -9.89 14.84
C ALA A 376 -4.60 -9.34 14.68
N SER A 377 -5.66 -10.02 15.13
CA SER A 377 -7.05 -9.77 14.75
C SER A 377 -7.93 -9.24 15.86
N LYS A 378 -7.45 -8.37 16.74
CA LYS A 378 -8.24 -7.87 17.87
C LYS A 378 -8.78 -9.00 18.79
N PHE A 379 -8.16 -10.17 18.74
CA PHE A 379 -8.50 -11.32 19.52
C PHE A 379 -7.41 -11.59 20.54
N LYS A 380 -7.78 -11.72 21.81
CA LYS A 380 -6.86 -12.05 22.89
C LYS A 380 -7.29 -13.32 23.60
N GLN A 381 -6.32 -14.05 24.13
CA GLN A 381 -6.55 -15.12 25.08
C GLN A 381 -5.79 -14.84 26.36
N GLU A 382 -6.42 -15.05 27.48
CA GLU A 382 -5.86 -14.88 28.80
C GLU A 382 -6.02 -16.17 29.59
N TYR A 383 -4.89 -16.69 30.05
CA TYR A 383 -4.81 -17.92 30.83
C TYR A 383 -4.71 -17.56 32.31
N LEU A 384 -5.68 -18.03 33.11
CA LEU A 384 -5.80 -17.69 34.51
C LEU A 384 -5.24 -18.81 35.40
N PHE A 385 -4.15 -18.52 36.09
CA PHE A 385 -3.46 -19.42 36.99
C PHE A 385 -3.73 -19.07 38.46
N GLU A 386 -3.67 -20.08 39.37
CA GLU A 386 -3.85 -19.85 40.79
C GLU A 386 -2.72 -19.03 41.41
N THR A 387 -1.54 -19.03 40.81
CA THR A 387 -0.38 -18.38 41.42
C THR A 387 0.28 -17.43 40.45
N LYS A 388 1.00 -16.42 40.97
CA LYS A 388 1.73 -15.42 40.20
C LYS A 388 2.86 -16.01 39.35
N ASP A 389 3.41 -17.14 39.72
CA ASP A 389 4.43 -17.83 38.94
C ASP A 389 3.85 -18.83 37.94
N GLY A 390 2.58 -18.66 37.59
CA GLY A 390 1.91 -19.40 36.53
C GLY A 390 1.71 -20.88 36.82
N LYS A 391 1.33 -21.22 38.07
CA LYS A 391 1.01 -22.61 38.45
C LYS A 391 -0.49 -22.85 38.47
N ASN A 392 -0.89 -24.01 38.00
CA ASN A 392 -2.24 -24.54 38.08
C ASN A 392 -3.26 -23.74 37.27
N LEU A 393 -3.30 -23.97 35.96
CA LEU A 393 -4.27 -23.36 35.02
C LEU A 393 -5.71 -23.74 35.45
N ARG A 394 -6.58 -22.74 35.56
CA ARG A 394 -7.97 -22.90 36.01
C ARG A 394 -9.00 -22.41 34.98
N GLN A 395 -8.74 -21.38 34.31
CA GLN A 395 -9.70 -20.75 33.40
C GLN A 395 -8.97 -20.13 32.21
N ILE A 396 -9.67 -20.02 31.08
CA ILE A 396 -9.18 -19.32 29.91
C ILE A 396 -10.25 -18.34 29.44
N TYR A 397 -9.83 -17.14 29.21
CA TYR A 397 -10.69 -16.05 28.81
C TYR A 397 -10.27 -15.56 27.42
N ALA A 398 -11.08 -15.83 26.40
CA ALA A 398 -10.84 -15.35 25.06
C ALA A 398 -11.78 -14.18 24.75
N ALA A 399 -11.27 -13.09 24.22
CA ALA A 399 -12.02 -11.88 23.94
C ALA A 399 -11.77 -11.41 22.52
N TYR A 400 -12.84 -11.13 21.78
CA TYR A 400 -12.80 -10.47 20.48
C TYR A 400 -13.32 -9.04 20.63
N MET A 401 -12.44 -8.06 20.31
CA MET A 401 -12.71 -6.62 20.48
C MET A 401 -13.04 -5.92 19.15
N GLY A 402 -13.32 -6.68 18.08
CA GLY A 402 -13.75 -6.15 16.78
C GLY A 402 -15.26 -5.94 16.73
N ASP A 403 -15.70 -5.21 15.73
CA ASP A 403 -17.11 -4.92 15.42
C ASP A 403 -17.60 -5.57 14.12
N ASP A 404 -16.73 -6.34 13.48
CA ASP A 404 -16.94 -6.96 12.16
C ASP A 404 -17.42 -8.41 12.24
N LEU A 405 -17.46 -9.02 13.44
CA LEU A 405 -17.95 -10.38 13.65
C LEU A 405 -19.08 -10.42 14.67
N SER A 406 -20.05 -11.31 14.46
CA SER A 406 -21.10 -11.61 15.41
C SER A 406 -20.72 -12.80 16.31
N ILE A 407 -21.38 -12.92 17.46
CA ILE A 407 -21.21 -14.06 18.37
C ILE A 407 -21.53 -15.40 17.69
N ASP A 408 -22.41 -15.39 16.68
CA ASP A 408 -22.81 -16.60 15.94
C ASP A 408 -21.62 -17.25 15.25
N VAL A 409 -20.63 -16.46 14.78
CA VAL A 409 -19.40 -16.99 14.17
C VAL A 409 -18.63 -17.84 15.15
N PHE A 410 -18.52 -17.40 16.40
CA PHE A 410 -17.81 -18.12 17.45
C PHE A 410 -18.58 -19.35 17.91
N ASN A 411 -19.91 -19.24 18.01
CA ASN A 411 -20.80 -20.35 18.33
C ASN A 411 -20.71 -21.45 17.26
N ASP A 412 -20.70 -21.07 15.98
CA ASP A 412 -20.52 -22.02 14.87
C ASP A 412 -19.15 -22.70 14.88
N LEU A 413 -18.08 -21.98 15.29
CA LEU A 413 -16.74 -22.55 15.43
C LEU A 413 -16.69 -23.59 16.55
N LEU A 414 -17.28 -23.31 17.71
CA LEU A 414 -17.35 -24.25 18.81
C LEU A 414 -18.07 -25.55 18.40
N VAL A 415 -19.20 -25.43 17.70
CA VAL A 415 -19.92 -26.61 17.18
C VAL A 415 -19.07 -27.39 16.18
N LYS A 416 -18.34 -26.72 15.29
CA LYS A 416 -17.40 -27.36 14.35
C LYS A 416 -16.24 -28.08 15.04
N GLN A 417 -15.80 -27.58 16.19
CA GLN A 417 -14.79 -28.21 17.03
C GLN A 417 -15.33 -29.37 17.86
N GLY A 418 -16.62 -29.64 17.79
CA GLY A 418 -17.24 -30.76 18.48
C GLY A 418 -17.84 -30.42 19.85
N TYR A 419 -17.92 -29.14 20.21
CA TYR A 419 -18.65 -28.73 21.40
C TYR A 419 -20.15 -28.89 21.22
N ILE A 420 -20.84 -29.30 22.26
CA ILE A 420 -22.27 -29.57 22.25
C ILE A 420 -22.97 -28.41 22.96
N TYR A 421 -23.90 -27.77 22.25
CA TYR A 421 -24.72 -26.71 22.84
C TYR A 421 -25.64 -27.24 23.91
N ASN A 422 -25.62 -26.62 25.09
CA ASN A 422 -26.39 -27.07 26.27
C ASN A 422 -27.52 -26.11 26.66
N GLY A 423 -27.61 -24.93 26.07
CA GLY A 423 -28.69 -23.98 26.34
C GLY A 423 -28.19 -22.57 26.67
N ILE A 424 -29.12 -21.77 27.16
CA ILE A 424 -28.88 -20.35 27.45
C ILE A 424 -28.99 -20.12 28.95
N PHE A 425 -27.97 -19.50 29.54
CA PHE A 425 -28.08 -18.90 30.85
C PHE A 425 -28.55 -17.45 30.71
N ASN A 426 -29.72 -17.13 31.25
CA ASN A 426 -30.30 -15.80 31.23
C ASN A 426 -30.66 -15.37 32.65
N ASN A 427 -29.89 -14.41 33.16
CA ASN A 427 -30.11 -13.83 34.48
C ASN A 427 -30.11 -12.30 34.35
N ALA A 428 -30.97 -11.62 35.08
CA ALA A 428 -31.07 -10.16 35.06
C ALA A 428 -29.76 -9.42 35.42
N LEU A 429 -28.80 -10.08 36.04
CA LEU A 429 -27.53 -9.49 36.47
C LEU A 429 -26.37 -9.74 35.51
N TYR A 430 -26.50 -10.69 34.58
CA TYR A 430 -25.43 -11.10 33.65
C TYR A 430 -25.90 -11.00 32.20
N PRO A 431 -24.97 -10.87 31.24
CA PRO A 431 -25.31 -10.99 29.82
C PRO A 431 -25.97 -12.32 29.50
N VAL A 432 -26.78 -12.38 28.48
CA VAL A 432 -27.29 -13.63 27.92
C VAL A 432 -26.10 -14.45 27.46
N THR A 433 -25.97 -15.66 28.00
CA THR A 433 -24.78 -16.52 27.82
C THR A 433 -25.20 -17.86 27.24
N ASP A 434 -24.61 -18.23 26.11
CA ASP A 434 -24.72 -19.57 25.54
C ASP A 434 -23.72 -20.51 26.23
N ILE A 435 -24.14 -21.74 26.55
CA ILE A 435 -23.33 -22.73 27.23
C ILE A 435 -23.09 -23.93 26.32
N TYR A 436 -21.86 -24.38 26.27
CA TYR A 436 -21.40 -25.53 25.52
C TYR A 436 -20.55 -26.45 26.40
N PHE A 437 -20.54 -27.74 26.08
CA PHE A 437 -19.66 -28.73 26.71
C PHE A 437 -18.84 -29.46 25.65
N SER A 438 -17.60 -29.84 26.00
CA SER A 438 -16.81 -30.76 25.18
C SER A 438 -17.50 -32.14 25.11
N ALA A 439 -17.26 -32.87 24.03
CA ALA A 439 -17.88 -34.19 23.82
C ALA A 439 -17.51 -35.22 24.88
N ASP A 440 -16.37 -35.06 25.55
CA ASP A 440 -15.92 -35.90 26.66
C ASP A 440 -16.36 -35.36 28.03
N GLY A 441 -17.04 -34.22 28.05
CA GLY A 441 -17.60 -33.60 29.23
C GLY A 441 -16.58 -32.99 30.19
N LYS A 442 -15.36 -32.72 29.75
CA LYS A 442 -14.33 -32.16 30.64
C LYS A 442 -14.29 -30.65 30.65
N ASP A 443 -14.76 -30.03 29.56
CA ASP A 443 -14.69 -28.62 29.38
C ASP A 443 -16.07 -28.01 29.22
N GLU A 444 -16.32 -26.93 29.93
CA GLU A 444 -17.45 -26.04 29.74
C GLU A 444 -16.99 -24.78 29.05
N VAL A 445 -17.76 -24.34 28.04
CA VAL A 445 -17.51 -23.08 27.31
C VAL A 445 -18.75 -22.22 27.39
N GLN A 446 -18.53 -20.96 27.75
CA GLN A 446 -19.56 -19.94 27.81
C GLN A 446 -19.27 -18.84 26.80
N THR A 447 -20.26 -18.43 26.00
CA THR A 447 -20.12 -17.33 25.07
C THR A 447 -21.15 -16.23 25.35
N TYR A 448 -20.71 -14.97 25.36
CA TYR A 448 -21.59 -13.82 25.58
C TYR A 448 -21.00 -12.54 25.01
N VAL A 449 -21.86 -11.53 24.83
CA VAL A 449 -21.45 -10.18 24.39
C VAL A 449 -21.51 -9.23 25.58
N GLN A 450 -20.41 -8.53 25.84
CA GLN A 450 -20.35 -7.47 26.84
C GLN A 450 -21.09 -6.21 26.38
N LYS A 451 -21.33 -5.27 27.29
CA LYS A 451 -22.05 -4.00 26.99
C LYS A 451 -21.32 -3.11 25.98
N ASP A 452 -20.02 -3.22 25.88
CA ASP A 452 -19.17 -2.50 24.94
C ASP A 452 -19.07 -3.17 23.56
N GLY A 453 -19.74 -4.30 23.36
CA GLY A 453 -19.71 -5.07 22.13
C GLY A 453 -18.63 -6.16 22.10
N THR A 454 -17.75 -6.24 23.09
CA THR A 454 -16.73 -7.31 23.16
C THR A 454 -17.38 -8.67 23.26
N ILE A 455 -16.99 -9.60 22.38
CA ILE A 455 -17.45 -10.99 22.43
C ILE A 455 -16.49 -11.78 23.31
N ILE A 456 -17.04 -12.48 24.28
CA ILE A 456 -16.29 -13.30 25.23
C ILE A 456 -16.55 -14.77 25.00
N ILE A 457 -15.49 -15.55 25.02
CA ILE A 457 -15.51 -17.01 25.05
C ILE A 457 -14.71 -17.43 26.28
N PHE A 458 -15.39 -18.01 27.23
CA PHE A 458 -14.83 -18.38 28.52
C PHE A 458 -14.78 -19.89 28.66
N TYR A 459 -13.62 -20.45 28.94
CA TYR A 459 -13.41 -21.89 29.13
C TYR A 459 -13.07 -22.16 30.59
N GLN A 460 -13.66 -23.24 31.12
CA GLN A 460 -13.35 -23.76 32.46
C GLN A 460 -13.47 -25.28 32.48
N PRO A 461 -12.80 -25.97 33.42
CA PRO A 461 -13.04 -27.38 33.64
C PRO A 461 -14.48 -27.57 34.11
N THR A 462 -15.14 -28.59 33.58
CA THR A 462 -16.50 -28.96 34.00
C THR A 462 -16.49 -29.46 35.44
N ASP A 463 -17.36 -28.92 36.28
CA ASP A 463 -17.65 -29.54 37.57
C ASP A 463 -18.45 -30.83 37.31
N PRO A 464 -17.99 -32.01 37.78
CA PRO A 464 -18.71 -33.25 37.59
C PRO A 464 -20.16 -33.21 38.11
N ASP A 465 -20.46 -32.34 39.07
CA ASP A 465 -21.82 -32.15 39.62
C ASP A 465 -22.69 -31.28 38.69
N ASP A 466 -22.13 -30.40 37.88
CA ASP A 466 -22.86 -29.55 36.91
C ASP A 466 -23.32 -30.34 35.67
N PHE A 467 -22.68 -31.46 35.35
CA PHE A 467 -23.07 -32.36 34.26
C PHE A 467 -24.48 -32.94 34.41
N GLN A 468 -25.05 -32.92 35.63
CA GLN A 468 -26.39 -33.43 35.91
C GLN A 468 -27.52 -32.53 35.38
N TYR A 469 -27.23 -31.34 34.92
CA TYR A 469 -28.22 -30.38 34.43
C TYR A 469 -28.29 -30.27 32.89
N ILE A 470 -27.64 -31.19 32.16
CA ILE A 470 -27.76 -31.23 30.70
C ILE A 470 -29.22 -31.58 30.35
N VAL A 471 -29.96 -30.60 29.89
CA VAL A 471 -31.29 -30.79 29.35
C VAL A 471 -31.15 -31.53 28.02
N GLU A 472 -31.86 -32.67 27.88
CA GLU A 472 -31.88 -33.44 26.63
C GLU A 472 -32.10 -32.48 25.41
N PRO A 473 -31.32 -32.61 24.34
CA PRO A 473 -31.51 -31.77 23.15
C PRO A 473 -32.92 -31.95 22.61
N LYS A 474 -33.61 -30.83 22.45
CA LYS A 474 -34.98 -30.84 21.87
C LYS A 474 -34.91 -31.15 20.38
#